data_87f03afdf1ddb60d195619edf127da80
#
_entry.id   87f03afdf1ddb60d195619edf127da80
#
_cell.length_a   1.000
_cell.length_b   1.000
_cell.length_c   1.000
_cell.angle_alpha   90.00
_cell.angle_beta   90.00
_cell.angle_gamma   90.00
#
_symmetry.space_group_name_H-M   'P 1'
#
loop_
_entity.id
_entity.type
_entity.pdbx_description
1 polymer ?
#
loop_
_entity_poly.entity_id
_entity_poly.type
_entity_poly.pdbx_seq_one_letter_code
_entity_poly.pdbx_strand_id
1 'polypeptide(L)' 'MKIVGRVLIIPKGAYDSEEKYEMLDMVHHGGTSWLARKEVKGIEPSEENAEYWHNLFGE' A
#
# COMPACT_ATOMS: atom_id res chain seq x y z
N MET A 1 -7.37 -23.47 -15.80
CA MET A 1 -6.09 -22.97 -15.39
C MET A 1 -6.05 -22.65 -13.92
N LYS A 2 -4.96 -22.96 -13.30
CA LYS A 2 -4.86 -22.77 -11.89
C LYS A 2 -3.86 -21.66 -11.56
N ILE A 3 -4.23 -20.80 -10.68
CA ILE A 3 -3.37 -19.73 -10.26
C ILE A 3 -2.88 -20.01 -8.86
N VAL A 4 -1.59 -20.16 -8.72
CA VAL A 4 -1.00 -20.54 -7.47
C VAL A 4 -0.03 -19.46 -7.03
N GLY A 5 -0.18 -18.99 -5.80
CA GLY A 5 0.72 -18.00 -5.27
C GLY A 5 0.61 -16.66 -5.95
N ARG A 6 -0.45 -16.46 -6.69
CA ARG A 6 -0.64 -15.21 -7.36
C ARG A 6 -1.13 -14.16 -6.40
N VAL A 7 -0.51 -13.03 -6.44
CA VAL A 7 -0.94 -11.91 -5.61
C VAL A 7 -1.36 -10.77 -6.49
N LEU A 8 -2.40 -10.08 -6.09
CA LEU A 8 -2.95 -8.99 -6.85
C LEU A 8 -2.84 -7.71 -6.04
N ILE A 9 -2.42 -6.65 -6.71
CA ILE A 9 -2.41 -5.33 -6.12
C ILE A 9 -3.80 -4.76 -6.27
N ILE A 10 -4.37 -4.28 -5.18
CA ILE A 10 -5.72 -3.74 -5.17
C ILE A 10 -5.66 -2.23 -5.02
N PRO A 11 -6.04 -1.47 -6.07
CA PRO A 11 -6.02 -0.02 -5.97
C PRO A 11 -7.14 0.44 -5.03
N LYS A 12 -6.78 1.24 -4.05
CA LYS A 12 -7.74 1.73 -3.07
C LYS A 12 -7.98 3.23 -3.20
N GLY A 13 -7.26 3.92 -4.07
CA GLY A 13 -7.43 5.34 -4.23
C GLY A 13 -6.55 6.11 -3.28
N ALA A 14 -7.01 7.31 -2.89
CA ALA A 14 -6.20 8.16 -2.02
C ALA A 14 -6.13 7.58 -0.62
N TYR A 15 -4.99 7.80 0.02
CA TYR A 15 -4.81 7.33 1.39
C TYR A 15 -5.84 7.95 2.33
N ASP A 16 -6.39 7.14 3.21
CA ASP A 16 -7.36 7.56 4.20
C ASP A 16 -6.93 7.03 5.55
N SER A 17 -6.68 7.92 6.49
CA SER A 17 -6.18 7.50 7.79
C SER A 17 -7.19 6.69 8.59
N GLU A 18 -8.45 6.73 8.19
CA GLU A 18 -9.48 5.96 8.88
C GLU A 18 -9.66 4.58 8.31
N GLU A 19 -9.04 4.30 7.19
CA GLU A 19 -9.23 3.04 6.50
C GLU A 19 -8.16 2.05 6.92
N LYS A 20 -8.55 0.79 7.03
CA LYS A 20 -7.60 -0.28 7.28
C LYS A 20 -7.14 -0.84 5.95
N TYR A 21 -5.84 -0.94 5.77
CA TYR A 21 -5.29 -1.47 4.53
C TYR A 21 -4.63 -2.80 4.79
N GLU A 22 -4.69 -3.66 3.78
CA GLU A 22 -4.09 -4.97 3.87
C GLU A 22 -2.92 -5.07 2.93
N MET A 23 -2.13 -6.12 3.07
CA MET A 23 -0.98 -6.29 2.21
C MET A 23 -1.40 -6.23 0.75
N LEU A 24 -0.66 -5.46 -0.04
CA LEU A 24 -0.85 -5.27 -1.47
C LEU A 24 -1.99 -4.31 -1.81
N ASP A 25 -2.56 -3.62 -0.84
CA ASP A 25 -3.42 -2.49 -1.15
C ASP A 25 -2.55 -1.33 -1.59
N MET A 26 -2.98 -0.65 -2.66
CA MET A 26 -2.22 0.47 -3.20
C MET A 26 -2.97 1.75 -2.97
N VAL A 27 -2.28 2.77 -2.47
CA VAL A 27 -2.89 4.06 -2.22
C VAL A 27 -2.08 5.17 -2.87
N HIS A 28 -2.73 6.28 -3.09
CA HIS A 28 -2.10 7.50 -3.59
C HIS A 28 -1.86 8.44 -2.43
N HIS A 29 -0.67 8.96 -2.33
CA HIS A 29 -0.37 9.88 -1.24
C HIS A 29 0.88 10.67 -1.58
N GLY A 30 0.81 12.00 -1.40
CA GLY A 30 1.99 12.83 -1.62
C GLY A 30 2.50 12.82 -3.04
N GLY A 31 1.61 12.67 -4.02
CA GLY A 31 1.99 12.70 -5.41
C GLY A 31 2.58 11.41 -5.94
N THR A 32 2.51 10.34 -5.17
CA THR A 32 3.04 9.07 -5.63
C THR A 32 2.14 7.95 -5.12
N SER A 33 2.43 6.74 -5.54
CA SER A 33 1.65 5.58 -5.14
C SER A 33 2.45 4.75 -4.16
N TRP A 34 1.76 4.20 -3.18
CA TRP A 34 2.36 3.40 -2.12
C TRP A 34 1.67 2.07 -2.04
N LEU A 35 2.44 1.04 -1.73
CA LEU A 35 1.92 -0.30 -1.61
C LEU A 35 2.04 -0.75 -0.17
N ALA A 36 0.94 -1.22 0.40
CA ALA A 36 0.97 -1.71 1.78
C ALA A 36 1.77 -2.99 1.85
N ARG A 37 2.72 -3.05 2.77
CA ARG A 37 3.56 -4.23 2.93
C ARG A 37 3.00 -5.19 3.95
N LYS A 38 2.05 -4.73 4.75
CA LYS A 38 1.39 -5.54 5.76
C LYS A 38 0.12 -4.82 6.14
N GLU A 39 -0.68 -5.44 6.98
CA GLU A 39 -1.89 -4.81 7.47
C GLU A 39 -1.53 -3.54 8.23
N VAL A 40 -2.21 -2.44 7.90
CA VAL A 40 -1.86 -1.16 8.47
C VAL A 40 -3.09 -0.29 8.56
N LYS A 41 -3.19 0.47 9.63
CA LYS A 41 -4.24 1.46 9.79
C LYS A 41 -3.68 2.64 10.57
N GLY A 42 -3.98 3.85 10.09
CA GLY A 42 -3.57 5.05 10.78
C GLY A 42 -2.10 5.38 10.66
N ILE A 43 -1.40 4.74 9.76
CA ILE A 43 0.01 5.00 9.54
C ILE A 43 0.16 5.57 8.14
N GLU A 44 0.61 6.81 8.08
CA GLU A 44 0.70 7.52 6.82
C GLU A 44 1.79 6.94 5.93
N PRO A 45 1.53 6.80 4.63
CA PRO A 45 2.59 6.36 3.73
C PRO A 45 3.72 7.38 3.69
N SER A 46 4.90 6.94 4.01
CA SER A 46 6.08 7.79 3.95
C SER A 46 7.30 6.91 4.03
N GLU A 47 8.45 7.50 3.72
CA GLU A 47 9.68 6.74 3.78
C GLU A 47 10.08 6.41 5.20
N GLU A 48 9.59 7.18 6.15
CA GLU A 48 9.83 6.87 7.55
C GLU A 48 9.07 5.64 7.99
N ASN A 49 8.02 5.30 7.26
CA ASN A 49 7.21 4.15 7.57
C ASN A 49 7.43 3.06 6.54
N ALA A 50 8.67 2.89 6.11
CA ALA A 50 8.99 1.92 5.07
C ALA A 50 8.68 0.50 5.47
N GLU A 51 8.53 0.25 6.77
CA GLU A 51 8.15 -1.07 7.23
C GLU A 51 6.73 -1.40 6.78
N TYR A 52 5.89 -0.39 6.64
CA TYR A 52 4.48 -0.59 6.30
C TYR A 52 4.17 -0.26 4.85
N TRP A 53 4.88 0.69 4.28
CA TRP A 53 4.55 1.19 2.95
C TRP A 53 5.75 1.17 2.05
N HIS A 54 5.53 0.72 0.83
CA HIS A 54 6.56 0.70 -0.20
C HIS A 54 6.20 1.74 -1.25
N ASN A 55 7.13 2.65 -1.51
CA ASN A 55 6.90 3.67 -2.53
C ASN A 55 7.13 3.05 -3.90
N LEU A 56 6.06 2.96 -4.69
CA LEU A 56 6.15 2.27 -5.97
C LEU A 56 6.98 3.02 -6.99
N PHE A 57 7.06 4.33 -6.87
CA PHE A 57 7.79 5.13 -7.83
C PHE A 57 9.00 5.83 -7.22
N GLY A 58 9.31 5.53 -6.00
CA GLY A 58 10.45 6.15 -5.36
C GLY A 58 11.70 5.33 -5.53
N GLU A 59 12.80 5.94 -5.15
CA GLU A 59 14.09 5.28 -5.16
C GLU A 59 14.37 4.65 -3.82
#